data_9adcb0049820f7fbc5f7faac6c21d388
#
_entry.id   9adcb0049820f7fbc5f7faac6c21d388
#
_cell.length_a   1.000
_cell.length_b   1.000
_cell.length_c   1.000
_cell.angle_alpha   90.00
_cell.angle_beta   90.00
_cell.angle_gamma   90.00
#
_symmetry.space_group_name_H-M   'P 1'
#
loop_
_entity.id
_entity.type
_entity.pdbx_description
1 polymer ?
#
loop_
_entity_poly.entity_id
_entity_poly.type
_entity_poly.pdbx_seq_one_letter_code
_entity_poly.pdbx_strand_id
1 'polypeptide(L)'
;MAAAIDTNVLVRFLTGDDLAQAAVAADRISLGFVLLPTVAVETEWVLRAGYSWPRERIKAAFRDVIDLPEAIGLPANMDWVLDRFAAGADFADMMHLSMAGDADAFVTFDQRIEKRAGDSPPVAVITLA
;
A
#
# COMPACT_ATOMS: atom_id res chain seq x y z
N MET A 1 5.74 -10.28 -19.66
CA MET A 1 5.78 -11.09 -18.43
C MET A 1 5.72 -10.19 -17.20
N ALA A 2 4.74 -10.40 -16.35
CA ALA A 2 4.62 -9.62 -15.11
C ALA A 2 5.61 -10.13 -14.06
N ALA A 3 6.35 -9.22 -13.45
CA ALA A 3 7.29 -9.54 -12.37
C ALA A 3 6.87 -8.84 -11.09
N ALA A 4 7.05 -9.50 -9.96
CA ALA A 4 6.94 -8.81 -8.68
C ALA A 4 8.13 -7.84 -8.55
N ILE A 5 7.84 -6.62 -8.13
CA ILE A 5 8.86 -5.57 -7.98
C ILE A 5 9.21 -5.38 -6.51
N ASP A 6 10.49 -5.12 -6.26
CA ASP A 6 10.97 -4.81 -4.92
C ASP A 6 10.70 -3.35 -4.56
N THR A 7 10.75 -3.06 -3.27
CA THR A 7 10.52 -1.71 -2.74
C THR A 7 11.42 -0.68 -3.39
N ASN A 8 12.72 -0.99 -3.58
CA ASN A 8 13.64 -0.03 -4.19
C ASN A 8 13.26 0.31 -5.64
N VAL A 9 12.71 -0.63 -6.39
CA VAL A 9 12.23 -0.37 -7.75
C VAL A 9 11.08 0.62 -7.70
N LEU A 10 10.12 0.40 -6.82
CA LEU A 10 8.96 1.28 -6.70
C LEU A 10 9.35 2.66 -6.17
N VAL A 11 10.20 2.73 -5.15
CA VAL A 11 10.66 4.01 -4.58
C VAL A 11 11.42 4.83 -5.62
N ARG A 12 12.31 4.23 -6.39
CA ARG A 12 13.04 4.94 -7.46
C ARG A 12 12.09 5.45 -8.54
N PHE A 13 11.10 4.65 -8.89
CA PHE A 13 10.06 5.05 -9.85
C PHE A 13 9.25 6.25 -9.34
N LEU A 14 8.86 6.23 -8.07
CA LEU A 14 7.98 7.27 -7.50
C LEU A 14 8.74 8.56 -7.16
N THR A 15 9.97 8.47 -6.68
CA THR A 15 10.71 9.65 -6.21
C THR A 15 11.60 10.27 -7.29
N GLY A 16 12.14 9.45 -8.18
CA GLY A 16 13.06 9.93 -9.21
C GLY A 16 14.36 10.51 -8.67
N ASP A 17 14.72 10.22 -7.42
CA ASP A 17 15.90 10.80 -6.77
C ASP A 17 17.23 10.25 -7.33
N ASP A 18 17.19 9.14 -8.03
CA ASP A 18 18.30 8.62 -8.85
C ASP A 18 17.76 8.45 -10.27
N LEU A 19 18.11 9.38 -11.16
CA LEU A 19 17.51 9.44 -12.49
C LEU A 19 17.81 8.17 -13.31
N ALA A 20 19.01 7.61 -13.19
CA ALA A 20 19.37 6.41 -13.93
C ALA A 20 18.55 5.20 -13.45
N GLN A 21 18.42 5.02 -12.13
CA GLN A 21 17.63 3.94 -11.57
C GLN A 21 16.14 4.14 -11.81
N ALA A 22 15.66 5.38 -11.78
CA ALA A 22 14.25 5.68 -12.07
C ALA A 22 13.89 5.29 -13.51
N ALA A 23 14.77 5.55 -14.47
CA ALA A 23 14.53 5.16 -15.85
C ALA A 23 14.50 3.64 -16.03
N VAL A 24 15.41 2.91 -15.39
CA VAL A 24 15.42 1.44 -15.41
C VAL A 24 14.16 0.88 -14.73
N ALA A 25 13.75 1.47 -13.61
CA ALA A 25 12.53 1.07 -12.92
C ALA A 25 11.28 1.28 -13.80
N ALA A 26 11.19 2.44 -14.47
CA ALA A 26 10.08 2.73 -15.36
C ALA A 26 10.00 1.73 -16.53
N ASP A 27 11.12 1.39 -17.12
CA ASP A 27 11.19 0.39 -18.21
C ASP A 27 10.68 -0.97 -17.72
N ARG A 28 11.08 -1.38 -16.52
CA ARG A 28 10.66 -2.67 -15.96
C ARG A 28 9.17 -2.68 -15.64
N ILE A 29 8.66 -1.63 -15.04
CA ILE A 29 7.24 -1.48 -14.71
C ILE A 29 6.39 -1.51 -15.97
N SER A 30 6.87 -0.93 -17.07
CA SER A 30 6.15 -0.92 -18.35
C SER A 30 5.90 -2.31 -18.95
N LEU A 31 6.63 -3.32 -18.50
CA LEU A 31 6.49 -4.70 -18.96
C LEU A 31 5.38 -5.49 -18.21
N GLY A 32 4.73 -4.86 -17.26
CA GLY A 32 3.77 -5.52 -16.38
C GLY A 32 4.41 -5.91 -15.04
N PHE A 33 3.69 -5.63 -13.95
CA PHE A 33 4.24 -5.87 -12.63
C PHE A 33 3.18 -6.35 -11.65
N VAL A 34 3.66 -6.98 -10.59
CA VAL A 34 2.86 -7.36 -9.42
C VAL A 34 3.34 -6.54 -8.23
N LEU A 35 2.41 -5.86 -7.58
CA LEU A 35 2.67 -5.15 -6.32
C LEU A 35 2.32 -6.06 -5.16
N LEU A 36 3.34 -6.54 -4.45
CA LEU A 36 3.14 -7.37 -3.26
C LEU A 36 2.65 -6.53 -2.09
N PRO A 37 1.75 -7.06 -1.24
CA PRO A 37 1.32 -6.34 -0.03
C PRO A 37 2.47 -5.92 0.87
N THR A 38 3.47 -6.76 1.04
CA THR A 38 4.65 -6.45 1.85
C THR A 38 5.47 -5.30 1.26
N VAL A 39 5.59 -5.25 -0.06
CA VAL A 39 6.27 -4.15 -0.76
C VAL A 39 5.49 -2.85 -0.61
N ALA A 40 4.16 -2.90 -0.70
CA ALA A 40 3.33 -1.71 -0.48
C ALA A 40 3.51 -1.13 0.92
N VAL A 41 3.52 -1.97 1.95
CA VAL A 41 3.74 -1.56 3.34
C VAL A 41 5.11 -0.91 3.52
N GLU A 42 6.16 -1.55 3.01
CA GLU A 42 7.52 -1.02 3.12
C GLU A 42 7.68 0.28 2.35
N THR A 43 7.08 0.38 1.16
CA THR A 43 7.13 1.59 0.33
C THR A 43 6.49 2.78 1.06
N GLU A 44 5.32 2.61 1.66
CA GLU A 44 4.69 3.67 2.45
C GLU A 44 5.63 4.13 3.57
N TRP A 45 6.20 3.20 4.31
CA TRP A 45 7.11 3.53 5.41
C TRP A 45 8.33 4.31 4.92
N VAL A 46 8.96 3.89 3.82
CA VAL A 46 10.12 4.58 3.24
C VAL A 46 9.76 6.00 2.81
N LEU A 47 8.64 6.18 2.13
CA LEU A 47 8.20 7.51 1.68
C LEU A 47 7.91 8.43 2.85
N ARG A 48 7.28 7.92 3.89
CA ARG A 48 6.95 8.70 5.09
C ARG A 48 8.17 8.96 5.96
N ALA A 49 8.95 7.93 6.31
CA ALA A 49 10.07 8.04 7.25
C ALA A 49 11.35 8.54 6.57
N GLY A 50 11.61 8.12 5.34
CA GLY A 50 12.84 8.45 4.63
C GLY A 50 12.75 9.74 3.80
N TYR A 51 11.58 10.04 3.24
CA TYR A 51 11.37 11.20 2.35
C TYR A 51 10.46 12.27 2.96
N SER A 52 9.89 12.01 4.12
CA SER A 52 8.97 12.93 4.82
C SER A 52 7.76 13.34 3.96
N TRP A 53 7.27 12.44 3.12
CA TRP A 53 6.08 12.71 2.33
C TRP A 53 4.83 12.71 3.21
N PRO A 54 3.91 13.68 3.05
CA PRO A 54 2.63 13.65 3.76
C PRO A 54 1.71 12.56 3.21
N ARG A 55 0.71 12.18 3.99
CA ARG A 55 -0.25 11.11 3.64
C ARG A 55 -0.90 11.32 2.29
N GLU A 56 -1.34 12.54 1.98
CA GLU A 56 -2.01 12.83 0.70
C GLU A 56 -1.10 12.61 -0.50
N ARG A 57 0.18 12.94 -0.38
CA ARG A 57 1.16 12.71 -1.44
C ARG A 57 1.42 11.22 -1.64
N ILE A 58 1.53 10.47 -0.53
CA ILE A 58 1.72 9.02 -0.59
C ILE A 58 0.50 8.36 -1.22
N LYS A 59 -0.71 8.75 -0.79
CA LYS A 59 -1.95 8.26 -1.39
C LYS A 59 -1.99 8.50 -2.90
N ALA A 60 -1.67 9.72 -3.34
CA ALA A 60 -1.67 10.07 -4.75
C ALA A 60 -0.67 9.23 -5.54
N ALA A 61 0.53 9.00 -4.99
CA ALA A 61 1.54 8.18 -5.63
C ALA A 61 1.08 6.72 -5.78
N PHE A 62 0.51 6.13 -4.73
CA PHE A 62 -0.06 4.79 -4.83
C PHE A 62 -1.22 4.73 -5.82
N ARG A 63 -2.08 5.75 -5.82
CA ARG A 63 -3.19 5.83 -6.78
C ARG A 63 -2.68 5.78 -8.22
N ASP A 64 -1.64 6.55 -8.53
CA ASP A 64 -1.05 6.55 -9.87
C ASP A 64 -0.51 5.16 -10.25
N VAL A 65 0.12 4.47 -9.31
CA VAL A 65 0.68 3.13 -9.54
C VAL A 65 -0.40 2.08 -9.76
N ILE A 66 -1.42 2.05 -8.90
CA ILE A 66 -2.47 1.02 -9.00
C ILE A 66 -3.39 1.25 -10.21
N ASP A 67 -3.44 2.46 -10.74
CA ASP A 67 -4.23 2.77 -11.93
C ASP A 67 -3.47 2.52 -13.24
N LEU A 68 -2.19 2.16 -13.17
CA LEU A 68 -1.44 1.81 -14.38
C LEU A 68 -2.01 0.55 -15.03
N PRO A 69 -2.19 0.55 -16.37
CA PRO A 69 -2.65 -0.66 -17.07
C PRO A 69 -1.72 -1.86 -16.88
N GLU A 70 -0.44 -1.61 -16.62
CA GLU A 70 0.60 -2.62 -16.42
C GLU A 70 0.55 -3.26 -15.03
N ALA A 71 -0.29 -2.77 -14.12
CA ALA A 71 -0.48 -3.37 -12.80
C ALA A 71 -1.31 -4.66 -12.95
N ILE A 72 -0.61 -5.80 -13.05
CA ILE A 72 -1.23 -7.10 -13.29
C ILE A 72 -1.75 -7.71 -11.99
N GLY A 73 -1.04 -7.53 -10.88
CA GLY A 73 -1.45 -8.01 -9.57
C GLY A 73 -1.31 -6.92 -8.52
N LEU A 74 -2.36 -6.74 -7.72
CA LEU A 74 -2.42 -5.74 -6.67
C LEU A 74 -2.94 -6.39 -5.38
N PRO A 75 -2.57 -5.85 -4.21
CA PRO A 75 -3.23 -6.26 -2.96
C PRO A 75 -4.73 -5.99 -3.01
N ALA A 76 -5.51 -6.83 -2.33
CA ALA A 76 -6.95 -6.66 -2.25
C ALA A 76 -7.32 -5.34 -1.57
N ASN A 77 -8.41 -4.73 -2.01
CA ASN A 77 -9.02 -3.57 -1.36
C ASN A 77 -8.09 -2.35 -1.23
N MET A 78 -7.21 -2.12 -2.21
CA MET A 78 -6.27 -0.99 -2.15
C MET A 78 -6.98 0.36 -2.08
N ASP A 79 -8.11 0.53 -2.74
CA ASP A 79 -8.89 1.76 -2.65
C ASP A 79 -9.30 2.06 -1.21
N TRP A 80 -9.80 1.04 -0.52
CA TRP A 80 -10.19 1.15 0.88
C TRP A 80 -8.98 1.46 1.79
N VAL A 81 -7.85 0.75 1.56
CA VAL A 81 -6.61 0.98 2.32
C VAL A 81 -6.16 2.42 2.19
N LEU A 82 -6.12 2.94 0.97
CA LEU A 82 -5.67 4.31 0.70
C LEU A 82 -6.61 5.34 1.32
N ASP A 83 -7.91 5.13 1.27
CA ASP A 83 -8.88 6.04 1.87
C ASP A 83 -8.73 6.08 3.39
N ARG A 84 -8.59 4.93 4.03
CA ARG A 84 -8.40 4.88 5.48
C ARG A 84 -7.06 5.45 5.90
N PHE A 85 -6.02 5.19 5.13
CA PHE A 85 -4.70 5.79 5.37
C PHE A 85 -4.75 7.32 5.29
N ALA A 86 -5.38 7.88 4.28
CA ALA A 86 -5.54 9.33 4.14
C ALA A 86 -6.32 9.93 5.30
N ALA A 87 -7.29 9.18 5.86
CA ALA A 87 -8.08 9.59 7.02
C ALA A 87 -7.34 9.46 8.36
N GLY A 88 -6.10 8.97 8.35
CA GLY A 88 -5.25 8.91 9.54
C GLY A 88 -4.92 7.51 10.04
N ALA A 89 -5.39 6.45 9.38
CA ALA A 89 -5.08 5.08 9.79
C ALA A 89 -3.62 4.71 9.49
N ASP A 90 -3.09 3.77 10.26
CA ASP A 90 -1.80 3.17 9.96
C ASP A 90 -1.92 2.30 8.71
N PHE A 91 -1.01 2.49 7.76
CA PHE A 91 -1.07 1.78 6.48
C PHE A 91 -0.95 0.26 6.65
N ALA A 92 0.00 -0.19 7.46
CA ALA A 92 0.22 -1.61 7.70
C ALA A 92 -1.00 -2.26 8.36
N ASP A 93 -1.61 -1.59 9.34
CA ASP A 93 -2.82 -2.09 9.99
C ASP A 93 -3.97 -2.27 8.99
N MET A 94 -4.17 -1.30 8.13
CA MET A 94 -5.22 -1.39 7.11
C MET A 94 -4.91 -2.47 6.07
N MET A 95 -3.64 -2.67 5.75
CA MET A 95 -3.22 -3.75 4.87
C MET A 95 -3.50 -5.12 5.50
N HIS A 96 -3.28 -5.28 6.81
CA HIS A 96 -3.68 -6.51 7.52
C HIS A 96 -5.15 -6.82 7.29
N LEU A 97 -6.02 -5.84 7.47
CA LEU A 97 -7.46 -6.01 7.29
C LEU A 97 -7.80 -6.36 5.84
N SER A 98 -7.15 -5.71 4.88
CA SER A 98 -7.39 -5.97 3.46
C SER A 98 -7.04 -7.39 3.06
N MET A 99 -6.03 -7.98 3.72
CA MET A 99 -5.54 -9.32 3.45
C MET A 99 -6.30 -10.40 4.22
N ALA A 100 -7.12 -10.01 5.19
CA ALA A 100 -7.83 -10.94 6.07
C ALA A 100 -9.26 -11.24 5.61
N GLY A 101 -9.60 -10.94 4.35
CA GLY A 101 -10.98 -11.04 3.85
C GLY A 101 -11.59 -12.44 3.92
N ASP A 102 -10.77 -13.50 3.93
CA ASP A 102 -11.24 -14.88 4.03
C ASP A 102 -11.38 -15.37 5.47
N ALA A 103 -10.95 -14.56 6.45
CA ALA A 103 -11.11 -14.89 7.86
C ALA A 103 -12.46 -14.41 8.37
N ASP A 104 -12.95 -15.04 9.45
CA ASP A 104 -14.20 -14.62 10.09
C ASP A 104 -14.05 -13.28 10.82
N ALA A 105 -12.85 -13.00 11.33
CA ALA A 105 -12.56 -11.74 12.03
C ALA A 105 -11.06 -11.50 12.09
N PHE A 106 -10.70 -10.23 12.29
CA PHE A 106 -9.34 -9.83 12.65
C PHE A 106 -9.34 -9.47 14.14
N VAL A 107 -8.51 -10.17 14.91
CA VAL A 107 -8.48 -10.04 16.37
C VAL A 107 -7.25 -9.24 16.78
N THR A 108 -7.45 -8.24 17.61
CA THR A 108 -6.36 -7.32 18.02
C THR A 108 -6.58 -6.83 19.45
N PHE A 109 -5.50 -6.43 20.10
CA PHE A 109 -5.55 -5.65 21.34
C PHE A 109 -5.50 -4.13 21.06
N ASP A 110 -5.18 -3.71 19.84
CA ASP A 110 -5.07 -2.29 19.51
C ASP A 110 -6.45 -1.69 19.29
N GLN A 111 -6.86 -0.82 20.22
CA GLN A 111 -8.17 -0.20 20.21
C GLN A 111 -8.37 0.82 19.09
N ARG A 112 -7.29 1.23 18.42
CA ARG A 112 -7.37 2.21 17.34
C ARG A 112 -7.77 1.58 16.01
N ILE A 113 -7.50 0.29 15.81
CA ILE A 113 -7.73 -0.35 14.51
C ILE A 113 -9.20 -0.34 14.14
N GLU A 114 -10.09 -0.73 15.04
CA GLU A 114 -11.53 -0.76 14.76
C GLU A 114 -12.04 0.64 14.37
N LYS A 115 -11.65 1.65 15.13
CA LYS A 115 -12.06 3.04 14.85
C LYS A 115 -11.52 3.51 13.50
N ARG A 116 -10.25 3.27 13.23
CA ARG A 116 -9.58 3.71 11.99
C ARG A 116 -10.07 2.95 10.76
N ALA A 117 -10.54 1.74 10.94
CA ALA A 117 -11.10 0.95 9.84
C ALA A 117 -12.41 1.52 9.29
N GLY A 118 -13.13 2.32 10.08
CA GLY A 118 -14.36 2.94 9.63
C GLY A 118 -15.55 1.96 9.63
N ASP A 119 -16.58 2.31 8.86
CA ASP A 119 -17.88 1.63 8.93
C ASP A 119 -17.96 0.35 8.11
N SER A 120 -17.09 0.19 7.10
CA SER A 120 -17.20 -0.93 6.17
C SER A 120 -15.84 -1.61 5.94
N PRO A 121 -15.22 -2.17 6.99
CA PRO A 121 -13.95 -2.88 6.82
C PRO A 121 -14.16 -4.17 6.02
N PRO A 122 -13.11 -4.66 5.32
CA PRO A 122 -13.19 -5.92 4.56
C PRO A 122 -13.38 -7.16 5.43
N VAL A 123 -13.09 -7.04 6.72
CA VAL A 123 -13.23 -8.13 7.71
C VAL A 123 -13.72 -7.52 9.02
N ALA A 124 -14.49 -8.27 9.78
CA ALA A 124 -14.92 -7.82 11.11
C ALA A 124 -13.70 -7.69 12.03
N VAL A 125 -13.68 -6.65 12.85
CA VAL A 125 -12.60 -6.42 13.82
C VAL A 125 -13.11 -6.73 15.23
N ILE A 126 -12.37 -7.59 15.94
CA ILE A 126 -12.64 -7.90 17.35
C ILE A 126 -11.49 -7.34 18.18
N THR A 127 -11.80 -6.36 19.01
CA THR A 127 -10.82 -5.77 19.91
C THR A 127 -10.91 -6.45 21.28
N LEU A 128 -9.82 -7.07 21.69
CA LEU A 128 -9.73 -7.73 22.99
C LEU A 128 -9.46 -6.71 24.10
N ALA A 129 -10.05 -6.99 25.26
CA ALA A 129 -9.86 -6.13 26.43
C ALA A 129 -8.59 -6.54 27.21
#